data_af8b97fff6dd798b60aaa6ea6f19d2bb
#
_entry.id   af8b97fff6dd798b60aaa6ea6f19d2bb
#
_cell.length_a   1.000
_cell.length_b   1.000
_cell.length_c   1.000
_cell.angle_alpha   90.00
_cell.angle_beta   90.00
_cell.angle_gamma   90.00
#
_symmetry.space_group_name_H-M   'P 1'
#
loop_
_entity.id
_entity.type
_entity.pdbx_description
1 polymer ?
#
loop_
_entity_poly.entity_id
_entity_poly.type
_entity_poly.pdbx_seq_one_letter_code
_entity_poly.pdbx_strand_id
1 'polypeptide(L)'
;MGQFLAALGLLAATATIQAQPAPPANDGRYVPEVAREAAGEGNAAFARRDLERARRAYSKVLELAPDNLLGLVNLGVVEYSLKKLDEAEAHLKRAVQIKLDAAPAWLTLGIIYMDQNRLDEALAALAQATLYDPRNARARNYLGVVIGRKGWIDGAQAELRKAVEIDPNYSDAHFNLAVFYLEGKPPSIELARRHYHRALELGAEPDPEIEKTLKAAPAASPAPNPPG
;
A
#
# COMPACT_ATOMS: atom_id res chain seq x y z
N MET A 1 -2.70 -7.87 29.37
CA MET A 1 -2.37 -8.29 27.99
C MET A 1 -3.29 -7.51 27.08
N GLY A 2 -2.91 -6.26 26.80
CA GLY A 2 -3.70 -5.31 26.04
C GLY A 2 -3.63 -5.60 24.54
N GLN A 3 -4.79 -5.61 23.93
CA GLN A 3 -4.97 -5.76 22.50
C GLN A 3 -4.61 -4.44 21.81
N PHE A 4 -3.36 -4.26 21.40
CA PHE A 4 -2.97 -3.20 20.45
C PHE A 4 -3.54 -3.43 19.04
N LEU A 5 -4.20 -4.56 18.81
CA LEU A 5 -4.80 -4.92 17.51
C LEU A 5 -6.00 -4.06 17.08
N ALA A 6 -6.55 -3.23 17.98
CA ALA A 6 -7.73 -2.41 17.66
C ALA A 6 -7.39 -1.03 17.07
N ALA A 7 -6.15 -0.59 17.16
CA ALA A 7 -5.71 0.74 16.73
C ALA A 7 -4.92 0.75 15.41
N LEU A 8 -4.80 -0.37 14.71
CA LEU A 8 -4.57 -0.32 13.26
C LEU A 8 -5.85 0.23 12.62
N GLY A 9 -6.22 1.42 13.16
CA GLY A 9 -7.24 2.24 12.57
C GLY A 9 -6.91 2.33 11.09
N LEU A 10 -7.86 1.95 10.27
CA LEU A 10 -7.98 2.46 8.94
C LEU A 10 -7.90 4.01 9.06
N LEU A 11 -6.69 4.52 9.22
CA LEU A 11 -6.39 5.78 8.61
C LEU A 11 -6.72 5.49 7.16
N ALA A 12 -7.92 5.90 6.76
CA ALA A 12 -8.24 6.06 5.36
C ALA A 12 -7.19 7.04 4.86
N ALA A 13 -5.97 6.52 4.70
CA ALA A 13 -4.96 7.18 3.92
C ALA A 13 -5.70 7.44 2.63
N THR A 14 -6.04 8.71 2.41
CA THR A 14 -6.39 9.22 1.10
C THR A 14 -5.14 9.05 0.24
N ALA A 15 -4.71 7.79 0.14
CA ALA A 15 -3.60 7.38 -0.68
C ALA A 15 -3.99 7.82 -2.09
N THR A 16 -3.38 8.86 -2.53
CA THR A 16 -3.39 9.28 -3.93
C THR A 16 -2.82 8.13 -4.71
N ILE A 17 -3.70 7.22 -5.15
CA ILE A 17 -3.34 6.23 -6.16
C ILE A 17 -3.12 7.07 -7.41
N GLN A 18 -1.86 7.42 -7.66
CA GLN A 18 -1.51 8.06 -8.91
C GLN A 18 -1.70 7.00 -9.99
N ALA A 19 -2.64 7.26 -10.89
CA ALA A 19 -2.68 6.53 -12.15
C ALA A 19 -1.30 6.73 -12.80
N GLN A 20 -0.57 5.64 -13.00
CA GLN A 20 0.70 5.72 -13.73
C GLN A 20 0.40 6.22 -15.15
N PRO A 21 1.20 7.14 -15.69
CA PRO A 21 1.09 7.48 -17.10
C PRO A 21 1.23 6.18 -17.90
N ALA A 22 0.33 6.00 -18.87
CA ALA A 22 0.34 4.82 -19.72
C ALA A 22 1.74 4.59 -20.31
N PRO A 23 2.34 3.39 -20.11
CA PRO A 23 3.51 3.03 -20.88
C PRO A 23 3.16 3.11 -22.37
N PRO A 24 4.11 3.45 -23.25
CA PRO A 24 3.84 3.49 -24.67
C PRO A 24 3.27 2.12 -25.10
N ALA A 25 2.13 2.15 -25.79
CA ALA A 25 1.44 0.98 -26.30
C ALA A 25 2.37 0.20 -27.22
N ASN A 26 3.00 -0.84 -26.69
CA ASN A 26 3.88 -1.69 -27.50
C ASN A 26 3.92 -3.14 -26.99
N ASP A 27 2.75 -3.70 -26.68
CA ASP A 27 2.58 -5.14 -26.46
C ASP A 27 2.08 -5.87 -27.73
N GLY A 28 2.17 -5.20 -28.87
CA GLY A 28 1.82 -5.78 -30.19
C GLY A 28 0.32 -5.91 -30.47
N ARG A 29 -0.55 -5.51 -29.56
CA ARG A 29 -2.00 -5.54 -29.78
C ARG A 29 -2.51 -4.17 -30.20
N TYR A 30 -3.17 -4.11 -31.34
CA TYR A 30 -3.84 -2.90 -31.82
C TYR A 30 -4.92 -2.46 -30.82
N VAL A 31 -4.71 -1.31 -30.19
CA VAL A 31 -5.72 -0.67 -29.34
C VAL A 31 -6.45 0.35 -30.19
N PRO A 32 -7.76 0.20 -30.42
CA PRO A 32 -8.55 1.15 -31.17
C PRO A 32 -8.37 2.59 -30.66
N GLU A 33 -8.37 3.58 -31.52
CA GLU A 33 -8.20 4.98 -31.13
C GLU A 33 -9.23 5.42 -30.10
N VAL A 34 -10.49 5.01 -30.27
CA VAL A 34 -11.58 5.27 -29.33
C VAL A 34 -11.29 4.68 -27.95
N ALA A 35 -10.60 3.54 -27.85
CA ALA A 35 -10.18 2.98 -26.57
C ALA A 35 -9.06 3.80 -25.92
N ARG A 36 -8.16 4.40 -26.71
CA ARG A 36 -7.13 5.34 -26.22
C ARG A 36 -7.74 6.64 -25.71
N GLU A 37 -8.73 7.18 -26.41
CA GLU A 37 -9.49 8.36 -25.98
C GLU A 37 -10.23 8.08 -24.67
N ALA A 38 -10.93 6.94 -24.56
CA ALA A 38 -11.60 6.51 -23.33
C ALA A 38 -10.62 6.34 -22.16
N ALA A 39 -9.43 5.77 -22.41
CA ALA A 39 -8.39 5.66 -21.39
C ALA A 39 -7.92 7.05 -20.92
N GLY A 40 -7.72 7.99 -21.83
CA GLY A 40 -7.38 9.38 -21.52
C GLY A 40 -8.46 10.08 -20.67
N GLU A 41 -9.73 9.88 -21.01
CA GLU A 41 -10.85 10.39 -20.22
C GLU A 41 -10.86 9.76 -18.82
N GLY A 42 -10.64 8.45 -18.71
CA GLY A 42 -10.56 7.74 -17.44
C GLY A 42 -9.44 8.28 -16.53
N ASN A 43 -8.24 8.49 -17.09
CA ASN A 43 -7.11 9.09 -16.39
C ASN A 43 -7.43 10.51 -15.89
N ALA A 44 -8.04 11.33 -16.73
CA ALA A 44 -8.41 12.71 -16.37
C ALA A 44 -9.51 12.75 -15.29
N ALA A 45 -10.49 11.87 -15.36
CA ALA A 45 -11.55 11.74 -14.37
C ALA A 45 -10.97 11.25 -13.02
N PHE A 46 -10.11 10.23 -13.04
CA PHE A 46 -9.46 9.70 -11.87
C PHE A 46 -8.61 10.77 -11.16
N ALA A 47 -7.82 11.55 -11.91
CA ALA A 47 -7.03 12.66 -11.37
C ALA A 47 -7.89 13.73 -10.66
N ARG A 48 -9.13 13.93 -11.11
CA ARG A 48 -10.11 14.84 -10.48
C ARG A 48 -10.94 14.20 -9.37
N ARG A 49 -10.65 12.93 -9.02
CA ARG A 49 -11.44 12.11 -8.08
C ARG A 49 -12.91 11.89 -8.50
N ASP A 50 -13.23 12.06 -9.79
CA ASP A 50 -14.52 11.67 -10.37
C ASP A 50 -14.49 10.15 -10.68
N LEU A 51 -14.59 9.36 -9.61
CA LEU A 51 -14.39 7.91 -9.68
C LEU A 51 -15.46 7.23 -10.56
N GLU A 52 -16.70 7.68 -10.54
CA GLU A 52 -17.76 7.09 -11.36
C GLU A 52 -17.55 7.38 -12.87
N ARG A 53 -17.07 8.56 -13.20
CA ARG A 53 -16.70 8.89 -14.57
C ARG A 53 -15.48 8.07 -15.01
N ALA A 54 -14.48 7.95 -14.16
CA ALA A 54 -13.30 7.12 -14.42
C ALA A 54 -13.71 5.66 -14.67
N ARG A 55 -14.61 5.11 -13.84
CA ARG A 55 -15.13 3.75 -13.99
C ARG A 55 -15.80 3.56 -15.36
N ARG A 56 -16.72 4.45 -15.75
CA ARG A 56 -17.37 4.37 -17.06
C ARG A 56 -16.38 4.42 -18.22
N ALA A 57 -15.39 5.31 -18.12
CA ALA A 57 -14.39 5.46 -19.16
C ALA A 57 -13.50 4.21 -19.31
N TYR A 58 -13.02 3.63 -18.20
CA TYR A 58 -12.21 2.40 -18.25
C TYR A 58 -13.07 1.17 -18.63
N SER A 59 -14.34 1.12 -18.24
CA SER A 59 -15.26 0.08 -18.73
C SER A 59 -15.40 0.16 -20.26
N LYS A 60 -15.46 1.36 -20.81
CA LYS A 60 -15.48 1.57 -22.27
C LYS A 60 -14.19 1.07 -22.95
N VAL A 61 -13.03 1.23 -22.31
CA VAL A 61 -11.78 0.63 -22.79
C VAL A 61 -11.91 -0.89 -22.91
N LEU A 62 -12.48 -1.54 -21.87
CA LEU A 62 -12.62 -3.00 -21.87
C LEU A 62 -13.72 -3.53 -22.79
N GLU A 63 -14.76 -2.75 -23.08
CA GLU A 63 -15.73 -3.08 -24.12
C GLU A 63 -15.06 -3.16 -25.51
N LEU A 64 -14.10 -2.28 -25.77
CA LEU A 64 -13.41 -2.18 -27.07
C LEU A 64 -12.17 -3.07 -27.14
N ALA A 65 -11.52 -3.32 -26.02
CA ALA A 65 -10.31 -4.12 -25.88
C ALA A 65 -10.36 -4.93 -24.57
N PRO A 66 -11.05 -6.06 -24.52
CA PRO A 66 -11.35 -6.80 -23.29
C PRO A 66 -10.12 -7.27 -22.50
N ASP A 67 -8.99 -7.47 -23.19
CA ASP A 67 -7.71 -7.88 -22.59
C ASP A 67 -6.72 -6.72 -22.45
N ASN A 68 -7.20 -5.47 -22.50
CA ASN A 68 -6.33 -4.33 -22.29
C ASN A 68 -5.87 -4.29 -20.82
N LEU A 69 -4.60 -4.62 -20.60
CA LEU A 69 -4.00 -4.72 -19.27
C LEU A 69 -4.20 -3.43 -18.46
N LEU A 70 -3.95 -2.27 -19.08
CA LEU A 70 -4.05 -0.99 -18.40
C LEU A 70 -5.50 -0.66 -18.03
N GLY A 71 -6.46 -0.98 -18.92
CA GLY A 71 -7.88 -0.85 -18.65
C GLY A 71 -8.31 -1.70 -17.44
N LEU A 72 -7.86 -2.96 -17.38
CA LEU A 72 -8.16 -3.88 -16.27
C LEU A 72 -7.59 -3.37 -14.96
N VAL A 73 -6.32 -2.96 -14.95
CA VAL A 73 -5.66 -2.45 -13.72
C VAL A 73 -6.33 -1.17 -13.25
N ASN A 74 -6.53 -0.20 -14.12
CA ASN A 74 -7.10 1.09 -13.74
C ASN A 74 -8.57 0.97 -13.33
N LEU A 75 -9.36 0.12 -14.01
CA LEU A 75 -10.74 -0.15 -13.60
C LEU A 75 -10.77 -0.79 -12.20
N GLY A 76 -9.95 -1.81 -11.96
CA GLY A 76 -9.86 -2.45 -10.66
C GLY A 76 -9.46 -1.49 -9.53
N VAL A 77 -8.53 -0.56 -9.79
CA VAL A 77 -8.13 0.49 -8.82
C VAL A 77 -9.30 1.44 -8.53
N VAL A 78 -10.03 1.86 -9.56
CA VAL A 78 -11.21 2.73 -9.40
C VAL A 78 -12.33 2.02 -8.64
N GLU A 79 -12.60 0.76 -8.97
CA GLU A 79 -13.62 -0.06 -8.31
C GLU A 79 -13.26 -0.30 -6.83
N TYR A 80 -12.01 -0.57 -6.52
CA TYR A 80 -11.52 -0.60 -5.14
C TYR A 80 -11.81 0.72 -4.40
N SER A 81 -11.52 1.85 -5.04
CA SER A 81 -11.78 3.19 -4.46
C SER A 81 -13.27 3.45 -4.25
N LEU A 82 -14.13 2.85 -5.06
CA LEU A 82 -15.60 2.87 -4.94
C LEU A 82 -16.15 1.80 -3.99
N LYS A 83 -15.29 1.04 -3.32
CA LYS A 83 -15.67 -0.09 -2.44
C LYS A 83 -16.38 -1.24 -3.14
N LYS A 84 -16.21 -1.35 -4.44
CA LYS A 84 -16.68 -2.46 -5.28
C LYS A 84 -15.63 -3.57 -5.30
N LEU A 85 -15.45 -4.24 -4.15
CA LEU A 85 -14.29 -5.11 -3.93
C LEU A 85 -14.29 -6.35 -4.82
N ASP A 86 -15.45 -6.94 -5.06
CA ASP A 86 -15.58 -8.18 -5.86
C ASP A 86 -15.27 -7.90 -7.35
N GLU A 87 -15.79 -6.80 -7.88
CA GLU A 87 -15.53 -6.36 -9.27
C GLU A 87 -14.05 -6.01 -9.43
N ALA A 88 -13.48 -5.26 -8.48
CA ALA A 88 -12.05 -4.92 -8.48
C ALA A 88 -11.17 -6.18 -8.47
N GLU A 89 -11.46 -7.14 -7.58
CA GLU A 89 -10.73 -8.41 -7.52
C GLU A 89 -10.79 -9.16 -8.85
N ALA A 90 -11.98 -9.23 -9.49
CA ALA A 90 -12.14 -9.92 -10.75
C ALA A 90 -11.30 -9.31 -11.88
N HIS A 91 -11.32 -7.98 -12.05
CA HIS A 91 -10.55 -7.29 -13.06
C HIS A 91 -9.04 -7.40 -12.83
N LEU A 92 -8.60 -7.25 -11.57
CA LEU A 92 -7.19 -7.35 -11.21
C LEU A 92 -6.65 -8.79 -11.35
N LYS A 93 -7.44 -9.80 -11.00
CA LYS A 93 -7.08 -11.21 -11.27
C LYS A 93 -6.89 -11.47 -12.76
N ARG A 94 -7.79 -10.93 -13.60
CA ARG A 94 -7.63 -11.04 -15.05
C ARG A 94 -6.36 -10.33 -15.54
N ALA A 95 -6.05 -9.16 -14.97
CA ALA A 95 -4.83 -8.42 -15.31
C ALA A 95 -3.57 -9.26 -15.06
N VAL A 96 -3.46 -9.91 -13.89
CA VAL A 96 -2.29 -10.74 -13.55
C VAL A 96 -2.25 -12.07 -14.31
N GLN A 97 -3.39 -12.58 -14.79
CA GLN A 97 -3.43 -13.72 -15.71
C GLN A 97 -2.88 -13.37 -17.09
N ILE A 98 -3.16 -12.16 -17.59
CA ILE A 98 -2.65 -11.67 -18.89
C ILE A 98 -1.15 -11.36 -18.77
N LYS A 99 -0.75 -10.71 -17.69
CA LYS A 99 0.64 -10.30 -17.45
C LYS A 99 1.01 -10.53 -15.98
N LEU A 100 1.77 -11.58 -15.73
CA LEU A 100 2.12 -12.03 -14.39
C LEU A 100 2.92 -10.96 -13.60
N ASP A 101 3.75 -10.18 -14.29
CA ASP A 101 4.57 -9.11 -13.70
C ASP A 101 3.84 -7.76 -13.59
N ALA A 102 2.51 -7.75 -13.62
CA ALA A 102 1.70 -6.55 -13.40
C ALA A 102 1.71 -6.15 -11.91
N ALA A 103 2.83 -5.63 -11.42
CA ALA A 103 3.02 -5.25 -10.02
C ALA A 103 1.90 -4.37 -9.43
N PRO A 104 1.35 -3.35 -10.16
CA PRO A 104 0.23 -2.55 -9.64
C PRO A 104 -1.05 -3.37 -9.38
N ALA A 105 -1.32 -4.39 -10.19
CA ALA A 105 -2.48 -5.27 -9.99
C ALA A 105 -2.27 -6.14 -8.73
N TRP A 106 -1.09 -6.72 -8.57
CA TRP A 106 -0.74 -7.48 -7.38
C TRP A 106 -0.81 -6.64 -6.09
N LEU A 107 -0.30 -5.40 -6.13
CA LEU A 107 -0.40 -4.48 -5.00
C LEU A 107 -1.86 -4.24 -4.60
N THR A 108 -2.72 -3.91 -5.57
CA THR A 108 -4.12 -3.61 -5.28
C THR A 108 -4.88 -4.85 -4.82
N LEU A 109 -4.63 -6.03 -5.39
CA LEU A 109 -5.17 -7.30 -4.87
C LEU A 109 -4.76 -7.53 -3.42
N GLY A 110 -3.49 -7.32 -3.10
CA GLY A 110 -3.01 -7.48 -1.73
C GLY A 110 -3.70 -6.54 -0.73
N ILE A 111 -3.97 -5.31 -1.14
CA ILE A 111 -4.72 -4.34 -0.32
C ILE A 111 -6.18 -4.79 -0.14
N ILE A 112 -6.85 -5.23 -1.21
CA ILE A 112 -8.22 -5.77 -1.14
C ILE A 112 -8.28 -6.94 -0.16
N TYR A 113 -7.37 -7.90 -0.28
CA TYR A 113 -7.33 -9.06 0.60
C TYR A 113 -7.05 -8.69 2.06
N MET A 114 -6.17 -7.70 2.28
CA MET A 114 -5.90 -7.18 3.62
C MET A 114 -7.14 -6.54 4.24
N ASP A 115 -7.90 -5.74 3.47
CA ASP A 115 -9.15 -5.10 3.92
C ASP A 115 -10.24 -6.14 4.23
N GLN A 116 -10.26 -7.25 3.48
CA GLN A 116 -11.15 -8.38 3.72
C GLN A 116 -10.65 -9.34 4.83
N ASN A 117 -9.53 -9.03 5.49
CA ASN A 117 -8.86 -9.89 6.48
C ASN A 117 -8.42 -11.27 5.92
N ARG A 118 -8.23 -11.39 4.63
CA ARG A 118 -7.71 -12.57 3.91
C ARG A 118 -6.18 -12.53 3.90
N LEU A 119 -5.56 -12.68 5.08
CA LEU A 119 -4.14 -12.34 5.29
C LEU A 119 -3.17 -13.22 4.49
N ASP A 120 -3.49 -14.49 4.23
CA ASP A 120 -2.62 -15.39 3.45
C ASP A 120 -2.60 -14.97 1.98
N GLU A 121 -3.75 -14.61 1.43
CA GLU A 121 -3.86 -14.13 0.06
C GLU A 121 -3.24 -12.74 -0.09
N ALA A 122 -3.41 -11.87 0.91
CA ALA A 122 -2.74 -10.57 0.96
C ALA A 122 -1.21 -10.73 0.96
N LEU A 123 -0.69 -11.64 1.78
CA LEU A 123 0.74 -11.94 1.83
C LEU A 123 1.27 -12.40 0.47
N ALA A 124 0.58 -13.36 -0.16
CA ALA A 124 0.97 -13.88 -1.46
C ALA A 124 0.97 -12.78 -2.54
N ALA A 125 -0.10 -11.99 -2.62
CA ALA A 125 -0.21 -10.92 -3.61
C ALA A 125 0.83 -9.80 -3.39
N LEU A 126 1.05 -9.37 -2.15
CA LEU A 126 2.05 -8.33 -1.84
C LEU A 126 3.48 -8.82 -2.04
N ALA A 127 3.76 -10.10 -1.81
CA ALA A 127 5.03 -10.69 -2.15
C ALA A 127 5.30 -10.63 -3.67
N GLN A 128 4.28 -10.93 -4.51
CA GLN A 128 4.39 -10.76 -5.96
C GLN A 128 4.59 -9.29 -6.35
N ALA A 129 3.85 -8.37 -5.73
CA ALA A 129 4.02 -6.95 -5.99
C ALA A 129 5.47 -6.47 -5.71
N THR A 130 6.06 -6.91 -4.58
CA THR A 130 7.44 -6.55 -4.22
C THR A 130 8.50 -7.30 -5.02
N LEU A 131 8.18 -8.47 -5.58
CA LEU A 131 9.04 -9.22 -6.49
C LEU A 131 9.17 -8.49 -7.84
N TYR A 132 8.04 -8.06 -8.41
CA TYR A 132 8.00 -7.43 -9.73
C TYR A 132 8.32 -5.92 -9.70
N ASP A 133 8.11 -5.25 -8.56
CA ASP A 133 8.54 -3.88 -8.33
C ASP A 133 9.24 -3.75 -6.96
N PRO A 134 10.55 -4.13 -6.88
CA PRO A 134 11.30 -4.14 -5.63
C PRO A 134 11.47 -2.76 -4.98
N ARG A 135 11.32 -1.68 -5.76
CA ARG A 135 11.47 -0.29 -5.29
C ARG A 135 10.14 0.38 -4.97
N ASN A 136 9.08 -0.36 -4.85
CA ASN A 136 7.77 0.16 -4.47
C ASN A 136 7.66 0.24 -2.95
N ALA A 137 7.89 1.42 -2.37
CA ALA A 137 7.80 1.65 -0.93
C ALA A 137 6.42 1.28 -0.37
N ARG A 138 5.36 1.56 -1.14
CA ARG A 138 3.99 1.26 -0.76
C ARG A 138 3.74 -0.25 -0.67
N ALA A 139 4.21 -1.02 -1.65
CA ALA A 139 4.10 -2.49 -1.62
C ALA A 139 4.85 -3.08 -0.42
N ARG A 140 6.06 -2.56 -0.13
CA ARG A 140 6.85 -2.94 1.05
C ARG A 140 6.12 -2.62 2.35
N ASN A 141 5.51 -1.44 2.45
CA ASN A 141 4.74 -1.05 3.63
C ASN A 141 3.56 -2.01 3.86
N TYR A 142 2.72 -2.26 2.86
CA TYR A 142 1.60 -3.18 3.01
C TYR A 142 2.04 -4.61 3.31
N LEU A 143 3.13 -5.08 2.69
CA LEU A 143 3.71 -6.39 2.99
C LEU A 143 4.14 -6.46 4.46
N GLY A 144 4.84 -5.45 4.96
CA GLY A 144 5.23 -5.35 6.37
C GLY A 144 4.03 -5.39 7.31
N VAL A 145 2.97 -4.64 7.02
CA VAL A 145 1.74 -4.63 7.82
C VAL A 145 1.08 -6.01 7.86
N VAL A 146 0.96 -6.69 6.72
CA VAL A 146 0.36 -8.04 6.65
C VAL A 146 1.20 -9.05 7.43
N ILE A 147 2.52 -9.00 7.28
CA ILE A 147 3.47 -9.86 8.03
C ILE A 147 3.31 -9.64 9.54
N GLY A 148 3.22 -8.39 9.98
CA GLY A 148 3.01 -8.03 11.38
C GLY A 148 1.67 -8.52 11.92
N ARG A 149 0.57 -8.35 11.16
CA ARG A 149 -0.75 -8.88 11.52
C ARG A 149 -0.78 -10.41 11.66
N LYS A 150 0.14 -11.12 11.01
CA LYS A 150 0.37 -12.57 11.20
C LYS A 150 1.24 -12.89 12.42
N GLY A 151 1.72 -11.89 13.17
CA GLY A 151 2.54 -12.03 14.36
C GLY A 151 4.05 -12.13 14.08
N TRP A 152 4.50 -11.94 12.85
CA TRP A 152 5.92 -12.02 12.49
C TRP A 152 6.57 -10.62 12.57
N ILE A 153 6.71 -10.12 13.79
CA ILE A 153 7.08 -8.72 14.09
C ILE A 153 8.44 -8.33 13.47
N ASP A 154 9.46 -9.18 13.60
CA ASP A 154 10.80 -8.90 13.02
C ASP A 154 10.75 -8.80 11.49
N GLY A 155 9.96 -9.66 10.85
CA GLY A 155 9.72 -9.62 9.40
C GLY A 155 9.00 -8.34 8.97
N ALA A 156 8.00 -7.92 9.75
CA ALA A 156 7.29 -6.66 9.53
C ALA A 156 8.25 -5.46 9.59
N GLN A 157 9.06 -5.37 10.64
CA GLN A 157 10.08 -4.33 10.79
C GLN A 157 11.07 -4.33 9.62
N ALA A 158 11.48 -5.51 9.13
CA ALA A 158 12.42 -5.61 8.02
C ALA A 158 11.84 -5.04 6.71
N GLU A 159 10.58 -5.37 6.36
CA GLU A 159 9.96 -4.84 5.14
C GLU A 159 9.63 -3.34 5.26
N LEU A 160 9.21 -2.88 6.44
CA LEU A 160 8.95 -1.47 6.69
C LEU A 160 10.22 -0.61 6.68
N ARG A 161 11.37 -1.12 7.16
CA ARG A 161 12.66 -0.44 7.00
C ARG A 161 13.01 -0.25 5.51
N LYS A 162 12.80 -1.28 4.68
CA LYS A 162 12.99 -1.15 3.23
C LYS A 162 12.05 -0.09 2.63
N ALA A 163 10.80 0.00 3.12
CA ALA A 163 9.87 1.03 2.67
C ALA A 163 10.40 2.44 2.93
N VAL A 164 10.90 2.73 4.15
CA VAL A 164 11.45 4.05 4.49
C VAL A 164 12.83 4.31 3.89
N GLU A 165 13.59 3.26 3.53
CA GLU A 165 14.82 3.40 2.74
C GLU A 165 14.53 3.83 1.30
N ILE A 166 13.46 3.30 0.71
CA ILE A 166 13.01 3.66 -0.65
C ILE A 166 12.39 5.05 -0.68
N ASP A 167 11.52 5.35 0.29
CA ASP A 167 10.87 6.65 0.45
C ASP A 167 10.98 7.14 1.91
N PRO A 168 11.99 7.97 2.23
CA PRO A 168 12.19 8.53 3.58
C PRO A 168 11.09 9.49 4.05
N ASN A 169 10.17 9.86 3.16
CA ASN A 169 9.04 10.73 3.49
C ASN A 169 7.70 9.99 3.51
N TYR A 170 7.72 8.67 3.49
CA TYR A 170 6.50 7.87 3.55
C TYR A 170 5.98 7.78 5.00
N SER A 171 5.06 8.67 5.33
CA SER A 171 4.47 8.82 6.68
C SER A 171 3.95 7.50 7.26
N ASP A 172 3.14 6.76 6.47
CA ASP A 172 2.52 5.51 6.94
C ASP A 172 3.57 4.44 7.30
N ALA A 173 4.67 4.36 6.55
CA ALA A 173 5.73 3.40 6.83
C ALA A 173 6.47 3.74 8.14
N HIS A 174 6.70 5.02 8.42
CA HIS A 174 7.25 5.46 9.68
C HIS A 174 6.30 5.18 10.85
N PHE A 175 5.00 5.45 10.68
CA PHE A 175 3.98 5.15 11.68
C PHE A 175 3.94 3.65 11.99
N ASN A 176 3.86 2.81 10.96
CA ASN A 176 3.82 1.35 11.12
C ASN A 176 5.11 0.80 11.75
N LEU A 177 6.29 1.36 11.42
CA LEU A 177 7.53 1.01 12.11
C LEU A 177 7.46 1.31 13.61
N ALA A 178 6.91 2.47 14.00
CA ALA A 178 6.75 2.80 15.40
C ALA A 178 5.88 1.77 16.13
N VAL A 179 4.74 1.39 15.53
CA VAL A 179 3.85 0.35 16.08
C VAL A 179 4.60 -0.95 16.28
N PHE A 180 5.25 -1.48 15.23
CA PHE A 180 5.92 -2.78 15.34
C PHE A 180 7.21 -2.76 16.17
N TYR A 181 7.85 -1.61 16.39
CA TYR A 181 8.90 -1.49 17.39
C TYR A 181 8.36 -1.55 18.82
N LEU A 182 7.13 -1.06 19.07
CA LEU A 182 6.47 -1.21 20.38
C LEU A 182 5.97 -2.65 20.62
N GLU A 183 5.54 -3.35 19.57
CA GLU A 183 5.08 -4.74 19.66
C GLU A 183 6.22 -5.77 19.77
N GLY A 184 7.45 -5.37 19.47
CA GLY A 184 8.65 -6.21 19.57
C GLY A 184 8.89 -6.74 21.00
N LYS A 185 9.61 -7.83 21.12
CA LYS A 185 9.93 -8.45 22.42
C LYS A 185 11.44 -8.64 22.56
N PRO A 186 12.13 -7.77 23.33
CA PRO A 186 11.63 -6.58 24.04
C PRO A 186 11.25 -5.43 23.09
N PRO A 187 10.39 -4.48 23.52
CA PRO A 187 10.08 -3.30 22.73
C PRO A 187 11.30 -2.41 22.49
N SER A 188 11.40 -1.86 21.28
CA SER A 188 12.46 -0.92 20.90
C SER A 188 11.96 0.53 21.01
N ILE A 189 11.80 1.03 22.23
CA ILE A 189 11.14 2.29 22.58
C ILE A 189 11.73 3.49 21.83
N GLU A 190 13.07 3.63 21.80
CA GLU A 190 13.72 4.78 21.15
C GLU A 190 13.55 4.77 19.63
N LEU A 191 13.59 3.58 19.01
CA LEU A 191 13.28 3.46 17.59
C LEU A 191 11.82 3.79 17.31
N ALA A 192 10.90 3.29 18.15
CA ALA A 192 9.49 3.63 18.03
C ALA A 192 9.27 5.14 18.16
N ARG A 193 9.87 5.80 19.16
CA ARG A 193 9.79 7.24 19.37
C ARG A 193 10.27 8.01 18.14
N ARG A 194 11.45 7.67 17.62
CA ARG A 194 12.03 8.32 16.45
C ARG A 194 11.13 8.22 15.23
N HIS A 195 10.62 7.03 14.93
CA HIS A 195 9.78 6.81 13.76
C HIS A 195 8.40 7.45 13.95
N TYR A 196 7.83 7.39 15.15
CA TYR A 196 6.55 8.06 15.43
C TYR A 196 6.64 9.58 15.24
N HIS A 197 7.67 10.23 15.80
CA HIS A 197 7.88 11.66 15.59
C HIS A 197 8.04 11.99 14.11
N ARG A 198 8.79 11.15 13.37
CA ARG A 198 8.94 11.36 11.92
C ARG A 198 7.61 11.24 11.18
N ALA A 199 6.76 10.30 11.55
CA ALA A 199 5.43 10.16 10.98
C ALA A 199 4.58 11.42 11.21
N LEU A 200 4.59 11.97 12.44
CA LEU A 200 3.87 13.22 12.78
C LEU A 200 4.40 14.42 11.98
N GLU A 201 5.71 14.58 11.84
CA GLU A 201 6.32 15.62 10.99
C GLU A 201 5.87 15.52 9.54
N LEU A 202 5.60 14.30 9.07
CA LEU A 202 5.12 14.02 7.72
C LEU A 202 3.58 14.08 7.58
N GLY A 203 2.89 14.49 8.65
CA GLY A 203 1.46 14.73 8.65
C GLY A 203 0.59 13.54 9.08
N ALA A 204 1.17 12.53 9.75
CA ALA A 204 0.35 11.50 10.39
C ALA A 204 -0.45 12.10 11.54
N GLU A 205 -1.67 11.59 11.75
CA GLU A 205 -2.47 11.95 12.92
C GLU A 205 -1.88 11.32 14.19
N PRO A 206 -1.87 12.04 15.32
CA PRO A 206 -1.41 11.50 16.60
C PRO A 206 -2.25 10.31 17.08
N ASP A 207 -1.58 9.28 17.61
CA ASP A 207 -2.23 8.14 18.25
C ASP A 207 -2.05 8.20 19.77
N PRO A 208 -3.15 8.37 20.56
CA PRO A 208 -3.08 8.53 22.01
C PRO A 208 -2.46 7.33 22.75
N GLU A 209 -2.64 6.10 22.24
CA GLU A 209 -2.09 4.91 22.89
C GLU A 209 -0.57 4.79 22.66
N ILE A 210 -0.11 5.13 21.46
CA ILE A 210 1.33 5.22 21.16
C ILE A 210 1.95 6.31 22.04
N GLU A 211 1.36 7.50 22.10
CA GLU A 211 1.88 8.59 22.94
C GLU A 211 1.96 8.22 24.42
N LYS A 212 0.91 7.60 24.93
CA LYS A 212 0.86 7.13 26.32
C LYS A 212 1.98 6.12 26.60
N THR A 213 2.16 5.16 25.71
CA THR A 213 3.21 4.13 25.81
C THR A 213 4.60 4.76 25.78
N LEU A 214 4.85 5.67 24.85
CA LEU A 214 6.13 6.37 24.73
C LEU A 214 6.42 7.30 25.91
N LYS A 215 5.40 7.91 26.53
CA LYS A 215 5.54 8.75 27.75
C LYS A 215 5.82 7.91 29.00
N ALA A 216 5.22 6.73 29.10
CA ALA A 216 5.41 5.84 30.25
C ALA A 216 6.78 5.13 30.26
N ALA A 217 7.41 5.01 29.11
CA ALA A 217 8.72 4.38 29.01
C ALA A 217 9.83 5.33 29.49
N PRO A 218 10.79 4.86 30.30
CA PRO A 218 11.91 5.69 30.73
C PRO A 218 12.70 6.20 29.53
N ALA A 219 13.18 7.43 29.61
CA ALA A 219 14.14 7.93 28.61
C ALA A 219 15.38 7.03 28.61
N ALA A 220 15.92 6.75 27.43
CA ALA A 220 17.14 5.95 27.34
C ALA A 220 18.22 6.54 28.26
N SER A 221 18.81 5.70 29.11
CA SER A 221 20.02 6.09 29.83
C SER A 221 21.08 6.51 28.78
N PRO A 222 21.75 7.65 28.97
CA PRO A 222 22.83 8.03 28.08
C PRO A 222 23.83 6.88 27.98
N ALA A 223 24.27 6.58 26.77
CA ALA A 223 25.27 5.55 26.56
C ALA A 223 26.48 5.82 27.47
N PRO A 224 27.06 4.79 28.14
CA PRO A 224 28.25 4.97 28.93
C PRO A 224 29.33 5.61 28.08
N ASN A 225 29.96 6.67 28.59
CA ASN A 225 31.09 7.30 27.91
C ASN A 225 32.13 6.21 27.59
N PRO A 226 32.73 6.22 26.38
CA PRO A 226 33.82 5.30 26.11
C PRO A 226 34.91 5.49 27.15
N PRO A 227 35.53 4.41 27.61
CA PRO A 227 36.67 4.52 28.55
C PRO A 227 37.76 5.37 27.91
N GLY A 228 38.20 6.41 28.63
CA GLY A 228 39.28 7.30 28.22
C GLY A 228 40.64 6.61 28.21
#